data_637c47befe22ae2a7eecc5b07d0e8328
#
_entry.id   637c47befe22ae2a7eecc5b07d0e8328
#
_cell.length_a   1.000
_cell.length_b   1.000
_cell.length_c   1.000
_cell.angle_alpha   90.00
_cell.angle_beta   90.00
_cell.angle_gamma   90.00
#
_symmetry.space_group_name_H-M   'P 1'
#
loop_
_entity.id
_entity.type
_entity.pdbx_description
1 polymer ?
#
loop_
_entity_poly.entity_id
_entity_poly.type
_entity_poly.pdbx_seq_one_letter_code
_entity_poly.pdbx_strand_id
1 'polypeptide(L)'
;TYDKVMEHAGKNQILIFTHSRKETAKTAKFLRDTAEARETLDVFLPSTGASRDVLREAAEEAKDANLRECLQYGFGIHHAGMTRADRELVEDLFAGKHIQVLVSTATLAWGVNLPAHTVIIKGTQIYNPEKSRWCELSPQDMLQMLGRAGRPQFDTIGEGIIITQHNELQYYLSLPVSYTHLTLPTIL
;
A
#
# COMPACT_ATOMS: atom_id res chain seq x y z
N THR A 1 0.50 -11.58 -2.85
CA THR A 1 0.12 -10.14 -2.75
C THR A 1 -1.02 -9.80 -3.69
N TYR A 2 -0.89 -10.12 -4.99
CA TYR A 2 -1.90 -9.77 -5.99
C TYR A 2 -3.31 -10.28 -5.63
N ASP A 3 -3.45 -11.54 -5.25
CA ASP A 3 -4.76 -12.13 -4.93
C ASP A 3 -5.41 -11.41 -3.73
N LYS A 4 -4.63 -11.01 -2.72
CA LYS A 4 -5.12 -10.21 -1.59
C LYS A 4 -5.52 -8.79 -1.99
N VAL A 5 -4.85 -8.19 -2.95
CA VAL A 5 -5.26 -6.91 -3.54
C VAL A 5 -6.59 -7.06 -4.28
N MET A 6 -6.78 -8.13 -5.05
CA MET A 6 -8.00 -8.38 -5.82
C MET A 6 -9.25 -8.61 -4.95
N GLU A 7 -9.11 -9.12 -3.74
CA GLU A 7 -10.24 -9.25 -2.80
C GLU A 7 -10.91 -7.91 -2.48
N HIS A 8 -10.15 -6.80 -2.56
CA HIS A 8 -10.58 -5.45 -2.21
C HIS A 8 -10.63 -4.48 -3.40
N ALA A 9 -9.94 -4.81 -4.50
CA ALA A 9 -9.85 -3.95 -5.68
C ALA A 9 -11.23 -3.62 -6.25
N GLY A 10 -11.40 -2.39 -6.70
CA GLY A 10 -12.68 -1.88 -7.22
C GLY A 10 -13.74 -1.56 -6.15
N LYS A 11 -13.52 -1.96 -4.90
CA LYS A 11 -14.45 -1.72 -3.78
C LYS A 11 -13.85 -0.72 -2.78
N ASN A 12 -12.60 -0.93 -2.42
CA ASN A 12 -11.92 -0.19 -1.35
C ASN A 12 -10.52 0.24 -1.79
N GLN A 13 -10.05 1.37 -1.27
CA GLN A 13 -8.67 1.76 -1.41
C GLN A 13 -7.74 0.89 -0.56
N ILE A 14 -6.57 0.60 -1.11
CA ILE A 14 -5.58 -0.30 -0.53
C ILE A 14 -4.26 0.44 -0.35
N LEU A 15 -3.71 0.37 0.86
CA LEU A 15 -2.39 0.88 1.18
C LEU A 15 -1.45 -0.30 1.43
N ILE A 16 -0.36 -0.38 0.68
CA ILE A 16 0.62 -1.46 0.77
C ILE A 16 1.93 -0.90 1.32
N PHE A 17 2.38 -1.42 2.45
CA PHE A 17 3.69 -1.11 3.00
C PHE A 17 4.75 -2.10 2.54
N THR A 18 5.89 -1.56 2.09
CA THR A 18 7.08 -2.32 1.69
C THR A 18 8.31 -1.85 2.47
N HIS A 19 9.36 -2.65 2.48
CA HIS A 19 10.54 -2.41 3.31
C HIS A 19 11.62 -1.53 2.67
N SER A 20 11.47 -1.15 1.40
CA SER A 20 12.46 -0.27 0.74
C SER A 20 11.83 0.58 -0.37
N ARG A 21 12.49 1.70 -0.68
CA ARG A 21 12.10 2.60 -1.78
C ARG A 21 12.00 1.85 -3.11
N LYS A 22 12.95 0.97 -3.39
CA LYS A 22 12.98 0.17 -4.62
C LYS A 22 11.80 -0.79 -4.70
N GLU A 23 11.40 -1.38 -3.59
CA GLU A 23 10.27 -2.30 -3.53
C GLU A 23 8.92 -1.60 -3.75
N THR A 24 8.79 -0.30 -3.49
CA THR A 24 7.55 0.42 -3.79
C THR A 24 7.25 0.38 -5.29
N ALA A 25 8.19 0.83 -6.11
CA ALA A 25 8.05 0.82 -7.56
C ALA A 25 7.91 -0.60 -8.13
N LYS A 26 8.75 -1.54 -7.64
CA LYS A 26 8.69 -2.94 -8.07
C LYS A 26 7.34 -3.58 -7.77
N THR A 27 6.77 -3.32 -6.60
CA THR A 27 5.46 -3.86 -6.22
C THR A 27 4.33 -3.22 -7.03
N ALA A 28 4.34 -1.91 -7.23
CA ALA A 28 3.34 -1.22 -8.04
C ALA A 28 3.34 -1.72 -9.50
N LYS A 29 4.52 -1.82 -10.11
CA LYS A 29 4.67 -2.37 -11.47
C LYS A 29 4.24 -3.82 -11.57
N PHE A 30 4.63 -4.66 -10.61
CA PHE A 30 4.20 -6.05 -10.57
C PHE A 30 2.67 -6.19 -10.51
N LEU A 31 1.99 -5.35 -9.72
CA LEU A 31 0.53 -5.37 -9.62
C LEU A 31 -0.11 -4.94 -10.94
N ARG A 32 0.38 -3.86 -11.55
CA ARG A 32 -0.07 -3.37 -12.85
C ARG A 32 0.10 -4.43 -13.94
N ASP A 33 1.32 -4.97 -14.09
CA ASP A 33 1.65 -5.94 -15.14
C ASP A 33 0.85 -7.24 -14.95
N THR A 34 0.62 -7.66 -13.71
CA THR A 34 -0.22 -8.82 -13.40
C THR A 34 -1.68 -8.55 -13.73
N ALA A 35 -2.17 -7.33 -13.43
CA ALA A 35 -3.54 -6.92 -13.75
C ALA A 35 -3.76 -6.85 -15.27
N GLU A 36 -2.78 -6.35 -16.00
CA GLU A 36 -2.80 -6.33 -17.47
C GLU A 36 -2.81 -7.74 -18.05
N ALA A 37 -1.90 -8.62 -17.59
CA ALA A 37 -1.82 -10.00 -18.05
C ALA A 37 -3.07 -10.84 -17.72
N ARG A 38 -3.81 -10.47 -16.66
CA ARG A 38 -5.06 -11.13 -16.26
C ARG A 38 -6.31 -10.40 -16.73
N GLU A 39 -6.18 -9.38 -17.55
CA GLU A 39 -7.29 -8.56 -18.10
C GLU A 39 -8.17 -7.94 -16.99
N THR A 40 -7.57 -7.57 -15.85
CA THR A 40 -8.27 -7.02 -14.68
C THR A 40 -7.90 -5.57 -14.39
N LEU A 41 -7.20 -4.91 -15.30
CA LEU A 41 -6.68 -3.55 -15.09
C LEU A 41 -7.82 -2.54 -14.87
N ASP A 42 -8.95 -2.72 -15.51
CA ASP A 42 -10.12 -1.84 -15.36
C ASP A 42 -10.66 -1.78 -13.92
N VAL A 43 -10.42 -2.81 -13.13
CA VAL A 43 -10.83 -2.84 -11.71
C VAL A 43 -10.08 -1.79 -10.88
N PHE A 44 -8.87 -1.41 -11.28
CA PHE A 44 -8.03 -0.43 -10.59
C PHE A 44 -8.23 0.99 -11.12
N LEU A 45 -8.88 1.13 -12.26
CA LEU A 45 -9.12 2.44 -12.85
C LEU A 45 -10.38 3.08 -12.26
N PRO A 46 -10.38 4.41 -12.07
CA PRO A 46 -11.58 5.11 -11.68
C PRO A 46 -12.72 4.88 -12.69
N SER A 47 -13.95 4.75 -12.19
CA SER A 47 -15.14 4.53 -13.01
C SER A 47 -15.52 5.74 -13.88
N THR A 48 -15.09 6.95 -13.47
CA THR A 48 -15.41 8.20 -14.18
C THR A 48 -14.29 8.64 -15.10
N GLY A 49 -14.65 9.13 -16.29
CA GLY A 49 -13.70 9.71 -17.26
C GLY A 49 -12.91 10.87 -16.66
N ALA A 50 -13.57 11.76 -15.92
CA ALA A 50 -12.92 12.90 -15.24
C ALA A 50 -11.79 12.46 -14.30
N SER A 51 -11.99 11.41 -13.53
CA SER A 51 -10.91 10.89 -12.66
C SER A 51 -9.77 10.27 -13.46
N ARG A 52 -10.03 9.67 -14.60
CA ARG A 52 -8.98 9.16 -15.50
C ARG A 52 -8.16 10.29 -16.12
N ASP A 53 -8.82 11.40 -16.47
CA ASP A 53 -8.13 12.59 -16.99
C ASP A 53 -7.25 13.22 -15.91
N VAL A 54 -7.72 13.31 -14.67
CA VAL A 54 -6.91 13.75 -13.52
C VAL A 54 -5.65 12.89 -13.35
N LEU A 55 -5.76 11.56 -13.46
CA LEU A 55 -4.60 10.67 -13.35
C LEU A 55 -3.61 10.85 -14.51
N ARG A 56 -4.11 11.14 -15.71
CA ARG A 56 -3.26 11.39 -16.88
C ARG A 56 -2.49 12.70 -16.73
N GLU A 57 -3.18 13.78 -16.35
CA GLU A 57 -2.56 15.08 -16.07
C GLU A 57 -1.52 14.97 -14.95
N ALA A 58 -1.86 14.30 -13.86
CA ALA A 58 -0.95 14.05 -12.75
C ALA A 58 0.29 13.24 -13.17
N ALA A 59 0.13 12.28 -14.07
CA ALA A 59 1.27 11.52 -14.61
C ALA A 59 2.20 12.39 -15.45
N GLU A 60 1.68 13.38 -16.17
CA GLU A 60 2.52 14.34 -16.92
C GLU A 60 3.29 15.28 -15.98
N GLU A 61 2.68 15.68 -14.87
CA GLU A 61 3.28 16.58 -13.87
C GLU A 61 4.35 15.86 -13.01
N ALA A 62 4.19 14.57 -12.75
CA ALA A 62 5.06 13.80 -11.89
C ALA A 62 6.52 13.79 -12.39
N LYS A 63 7.47 14.05 -11.49
CA LYS A 63 8.92 14.06 -11.77
C LYS A 63 9.54 12.67 -11.65
N ASP A 64 9.06 11.85 -10.72
CA ASP A 64 9.52 10.47 -10.57
C ASP A 64 9.01 9.60 -11.72
N ALA A 65 9.93 8.97 -12.46
CA ALA A 65 9.59 8.18 -13.64
C ALA A 65 8.74 6.95 -13.32
N ASN A 66 8.96 6.31 -12.16
CA ASN A 66 8.17 5.15 -11.75
C ASN A 66 6.75 5.56 -11.34
N LEU A 67 6.62 6.73 -10.68
CA LEU A 67 5.32 7.29 -10.37
C LEU A 67 4.53 7.58 -11.64
N ARG A 68 5.13 8.28 -12.58
CA ARG A 68 4.53 8.62 -13.88
C ARG A 68 4.00 7.39 -14.60
N GLU A 69 4.79 6.32 -14.61
CA GLU A 69 4.44 5.07 -15.29
C GLU A 69 3.26 4.33 -14.61
N CYS A 70 3.10 4.48 -13.30
CA CYS A 70 2.07 3.77 -12.55
C CYS A 70 0.75 4.54 -12.40
N LEU A 71 0.80 5.88 -12.31
CA LEU A 71 -0.36 6.73 -12.00
C LEU A 71 -1.51 6.55 -12.97
N GLN A 72 -1.25 6.51 -14.27
CA GLN A 72 -2.29 6.37 -15.30
C GLN A 72 -3.12 5.08 -15.17
N TYR A 73 -2.63 4.11 -14.40
CA TYR A 73 -3.30 2.83 -14.16
C TYR A 73 -3.94 2.73 -12.75
N GLY A 74 -3.97 3.83 -11.99
CA GLY A 74 -4.57 3.85 -10.67
C GLY A 74 -3.65 3.38 -9.53
N PHE A 75 -2.35 3.23 -9.81
CA PHE A 75 -1.33 2.86 -8.82
C PHE A 75 -0.43 4.04 -8.47
N GLY A 76 -0.28 4.31 -7.17
CA GLY A 76 0.65 5.31 -6.66
C GLY A 76 1.83 4.67 -5.93
N ILE A 77 2.95 5.39 -5.86
CA ILE A 77 4.09 5.06 -5.01
C ILE A 77 4.42 6.25 -4.10
N HIS A 78 4.91 5.96 -2.89
CA HIS A 78 5.27 7.01 -1.94
C HIS A 78 6.48 6.58 -1.11
N HIS A 79 7.54 7.39 -1.13
CA HIS A 79 8.72 7.19 -0.28
C HIS A 79 9.53 8.47 -0.12
N ALA A 80 10.36 8.55 0.92
CA ALA A 80 11.16 9.72 1.24
C ALA A 80 12.20 10.13 0.19
N GLY A 81 12.48 9.29 -0.80
CA GLY A 81 13.38 9.61 -1.92
C GLY A 81 12.73 10.41 -3.04
N MET A 82 11.40 10.55 -3.04
CA MET A 82 10.66 11.35 -4.02
C MET A 82 10.74 12.84 -3.68
N THR A 83 10.49 13.70 -4.68
CA THR A 83 10.36 15.13 -4.43
C THR A 83 9.16 15.40 -3.53
N ARG A 84 9.18 16.54 -2.82
CA ARG A 84 8.04 16.93 -2.00
C ARG A 84 6.76 17.06 -2.85
N ALA A 85 6.88 17.70 -4.02
CA ALA A 85 5.77 17.85 -4.95
C ALA A 85 5.16 16.53 -5.38
N ASP A 86 5.97 15.52 -5.75
CA ASP A 86 5.46 14.19 -6.12
C ASP A 86 4.76 13.50 -4.95
N ARG A 87 5.26 13.66 -3.72
CA ARG A 87 4.61 13.10 -2.54
C ARG A 87 3.26 13.73 -2.27
N GLU A 88 3.19 15.08 -2.25
CA GLU A 88 1.95 15.83 -2.06
C GLU A 88 0.93 15.47 -3.16
N LEU A 89 1.36 15.39 -4.41
CA LEU A 89 0.52 14.98 -5.53
C LEU A 89 -0.13 13.61 -5.30
N VAL A 90 0.66 12.61 -4.91
CA VAL A 90 0.16 11.26 -4.65
C VAL A 90 -0.77 11.22 -3.43
N GLU A 91 -0.45 11.97 -2.39
CA GLU A 91 -1.27 12.09 -1.17
C GLU A 91 -2.64 12.66 -1.51
N ASP A 92 -2.70 13.74 -2.29
CA ASP A 92 -3.95 14.37 -2.73
C ASP A 92 -4.77 13.45 -3.64
N LEU A 93 -4.13 12.77 -4.60
CA LEU A 93 -4.80 11.81 -5.48
C LEU A 93 -5.38 10.61 -4.71
N PHE A 94 -4.68 10.14 -3.68
CA PHE A 94 -5.17 9.06 -2.85
C PHE A 94 -6.32 9.52 -1.94
N ALA A 95 -6.18 10.68 -1.30
CA ALA A 95 -7.25 11.27 -0.50
C ALA A 95 -8.51 11.58 -1.34
N GLY A 96 -8.33 12.05 -2.58
CA GLY A 96 -9.40 12.29 -3.56
C GLY A 96 -9.99 11.02 -4.19
N LYS A 97 -9.51 9.83 -3.82
CA LYS A 97 -9.95 8.51 -4.33
C LYS A 97 -9.70 8.29 -5.84
N HIS A 98 -8.77 9.05 -6.43
CA HIS A 98 -8.35 8.83 -7.82
C HIS A 98 -7.40 7.64 -7.95
N ILE A 99 -6.59 7.37 -6.92
CA ILE A 99 -5.70 6.20 -6.83
C ILE A 99 -6.38 5.10 -6.01
N GLN A 100 -6.41 3.88 -6.53
CA GLN A 100 -6.98 2.71 -5.85
C GLN A 100 -5.95 2.02 -4.95
N VAL A 101 -4.70 1.95 -5.39
CA VAL A 101 -3.62 1.26 -4.67
C VAL A 101 -2.44 2.21 -4.48
N LEU A 102 -2.05 2.43 -3.25
CA LEU A 102 -0.85 3.19 -2.89
C LEU A 102 0.19 2.26 -2.28
N VAL A 103 1.37 2.21 -2.87
CA VAL A 103 2.50 1.42 -2.36
C VAL A 103 3.52 2.36 -1.72
N SER A 104 3.78 2.19 -0.42
CA SER A 104 4.62 3.09 0.35
C SER A 104 5.65 2.37 1.22
N THR A 105 6.66 3.12 1.64
CA THR A 105 7.53 2.72 2.74
C THR A 105 6.91 3.13 4.09
N ALA A 106 7.44 2.58 5.18
CA ALA A 106 6.97 2.84 6.54
C ALA A 106 6.88 4.33 6.92
N THR A 107 7.69 5.20 6.28
CA THR A 107 7.71 6.64 6.56
C THR A 107 6.35 7.32 6.40
N LEU A 108 5.49 6.83 5.51
CA LEU A 108 4.13 7.35 5.37
C LEU A 108 3.29 7.12 6.63
N ALA A 109 3.46 5.98 7.30
CA ALA A 109 2.70 5.66 8.51
C ALA A 109 2.90 6.69 9.64
N TRP A 110 4.10 7.29 9.71
CA TRP A 110 4.49 8.28 10.72
C TRP A 110 4.20 9.72 10.33
N GLY A 111 4.31 10.05 9.05
CA GLY A 111 4.33 11.46 8.57
C GLY A 111 3.03 11.97 7.96
N VAL A 112 2.15 11.09 7.50
CA VAL A 112 0.97 11.48 6.73
C VAL A 112 -0.28 10.75 7.25
N ASN A 113 -1.38 11.48 7.34
CA ASN A 113 -2.66 10.89 7.76
C ASN A 113 -3.49 10.47 6.52
N LEU A 114 -3.12 9.37 5.92
CA LEU A 114 -3.85 8.76 4.80
C LEU A 114 -4.39 7.39 5.21
N PRO A 115 -5.62 7.32 5.74
CA PRO A 115 -6.23 6.05 6.05
C PRO A 115 -6.75 5.37 4.77
N ALA A 116 -6.69 4.05 4.75
CA ALA A 116 -7.28 3.21 3.72
C ALA A 116 -8.20 2.17 4.37
N HIS A 117 -9.16 1.63 3.61
CA HIS A 117 -9.97 0.53 4.15
C HIS A 117 -9.08 -0.69 4.45
N THR A 118 -8.21 -1.04 3.52
CA THR A 118 -7.32 -2.20 3.63
C THR A 118 -5.86 -1.77 3.64
N VAL A 119 -5.12 -2.29 4.61
CA VAL A 119 -3.67 -2.13 4.72
C VAL A 119 -3.00 -3.47 4.56
N ILE A 120 -2.02 -3.57 3.67
CA ILE A 120 -1.21 -4.77 3.46
C ILE A 120 0.24 -4.47 3.82
N ILE A 121 0.81 -5.20 4.75
CA ILE A 121 2.24 -5.15 5.07
C ILE A 121 2.93 -6.27 4.30
N LYS A 122 3.66 -5.91 3.24
CA LYS A 122 4.36 -6.84 2.36
C LYS A 122 5.78 -7.07 2.85
N GLY A 123 5.97 -8.14 3.58
CA GLY A 123 7.23 -8.48 4.24
C GLY A 123 7.39 -7.72 5.56
N THR A 124 8.02 -8.39 6.50
CA THR A 124 8.16 -7.91 7.88
C THR A 124 9.60 -7.60 8.25
N GLN A 125 10.54 -7.84 7.34
CA GLN A 125 11.97 -7.58 7.56
C GLN A 125 12.39 -6.26 6.94
N ILE A 126 13.13 -5.46 7.71
CA ILE A 126 13.79 -4.23 7.28
C ILE A 126 15.30 -4.35 7.48
N TYR A 127 16.07 -3.76 6.57
CA TYR A 127 17.51 -3.70 6.75
C TYR A 127 17.87 -2.62 7.78
N ASN A 128 18.55 -3.02 8.85
CA ASN A 128 19.06 -2.10 9.87
C ASN A 128 20.55 -1.81 9.59
N PRO A 129 20.90 -0.57 9.18
CA PRO A 129 22.29 -0.21 8.86
C PRO A 129 23.23 -0.28 10.06
N GLU A 130 22.76 0.05 11.27
CA GLU A 130 23.55 0.03 12.49
C GLU A 130 23.98 -1.40 12.87
N LYS A 131 23.06 -2.35 12.66
CA LYS A 131 23.29 -3.77 12.92
C LYS A 131 23.86 -4.52 11.71
N SER A 132 23.94 -3.86 10.56
CA SER A 132 24.36 -4.44 9.27
C SER A 132 23.63 -5.75 8.93
N ARG A 133 22.36 -5.87 9.30
CA ARG A 133 21.54 -7.07 9.07
C ARG A 133 20.06 -6.75 8.87
N TRP A 134 19.35 -7.71 8.33
CA TRP A 134 17.89 -7.70 8.31
C TRP A 134 17.33 -7.95 9.70
N CYS A 135 16.37 -7.15 10.11
CA CYS A 135 15.67 -7.24 11.38
C CYS A 135 14.16 -7.26 11.12
N GLU A 136 13.43 -7.95 11.99
CA GLU A 136 11.97 -7.87 11.97
C GLU A 136 11.48 -6.46 12.33
N LEU A 137 10.35 -6.07 11.74
CA LEU A 137 9.65 -4.85 12.11
C LEU A 137 9.35 -4.83 13.59
N SER A 138 9.55 -3.70 14.22
CA SER A 138 9.16 -3.55 15.63
C SER A 138 7.62 -3.63 15.76
N PRO A 139 7.10 -4.10 16.91
CA PRO A 139 5.66 -4.07 17.18
C PRO A 139 5.06 -2.68 17.01
N GLN A 140 5.79 -1.65 17.39
CA GLN A 140 5.35 -0.26 17.27
C GLN A 140 5.19 0.17 15.80
N ASP A 141 6.15 -0.15 14.94
CA ASP A 141 6.05 0.16 13.51
C ASP A 141 4.88 -0.60 12.87
N MET A 142 4.73 -1.88 13.21
CA MET A 142 3.63 -2.71 12.77
C MET A 142 2.27 -2.10 13.14
N LEU A 143 2.10 -1.69 14.40
CA LEU A 143 0.87 -1.09 14.89
C LEU A 143 0.59 0.26 14.23
N GLN A 144 1.61 1.08 13.95
CA GLN A 144 1.46 2.33 13.22
C GLN A 144 0.98 2.11 11.79
N MET A 145 1.52 1.10 11.10
CA MET A 145 1.08 0.73 9.75
C MET A 145 -0.37 0.21 9.77
N LEU A 146 -0.69 -0.72 10.68
CA LEU A 146 -2.05 -1.27 10.83
C LEU A 146 -3.05 -0.20 11.29
N GLY A 147 -2.62 0.79 12.06
CA GLY A 147 -3.43 1.92 12.48
C GLY A 147 -3.90 2.83 11.32
N ARG A 148 -3.45 2.57 10.10
CA ARG A 148 -3.97 3.20 8.88
C ARG A 148 -5.13 2.43 8.25
N ALA A 149 -5.45 1.26 8.76
CA ALA A 149 -6.60 0.47 8.31
C ALA A 149 -7.89 1.00 8.91
N GLY A 150 -8.88 1.24 8.04
CA GLY A 150 -10.18 1.83 8.40
C GLY A 150 -10.19 3.36 8.37
N ARG A 151 -11.26 3.91 7.83
CA ARG A 151 -11.51 5.36 7.75
C ARG A 151 -12.58 5.73 8.77
N PRO A 152 -12.26 6.45 9.86
CA PRO A 152 -13.14 6.61 11.03
C PRO A 152 -14.56 7.11 10.74
N GLN A 153 -14.76 7.85 9.65
CA GLN A 153 -16.08 8.41 9.29
C GLN A 153 -16.81 7.61 8.20
N PHE A 154 -16.16 6.65 7.57
CA PHE A 154 -16.69 5.96 6.39
C PHE A 154 -16.73 4.45 6.55
N ASP A 155 -15.82 3.87 7.33
CA ASP A 155 -15.68 2.44 7.48
C ASP A 155 -16.07 2.01 8.90
N THR A 156 -16.92 1.00 9.01
CA THR A 156 -17.20 0.34 10.30
C THR A 156 -16.11 -0.64 10.69
N ILE A 157 -15.36 -1.14 9.70
CA ILE A 157 -14.29 -2.11 9.85
C ILE A 157 -13.13 -1.72 8.93
N GLY A 158 -11.90 -1.74 9.45
CA GLY A 158 -10.67 -1.70 8.66
C GLY A 158 -10.02 -3.07 8.64
N GLU A 159 -9.35 -3.41 7.54
CA GLU A 159 -8.67 -4.68 7.40
C GLU A 159 -7.16 -4.51 7.29
N GLY A 160 -6.43 -5.23 8.14
CA GLY A 160 -4.97 -5.29 8.12
C GLY A 160 -4.48 -6.69 7.72
N ILE A 161 -3.66 -6.78 6.69
CA ILE A 161 -3.09 -8.02 6.18
C ILE A 161 -1.58 -7.99 6.32
N ILE A 162 -1.02 -8.98 7.01
CA ILE A 162 0.44 -9.13 7.16
C ILE A 162 0.90 -10.31 6.32
N ILE A 163 1.81 -10.05 5.37
CA ILE A 163 2.46 -11.09 4.57
C ILE A 163 3.87 -11.30 5.14
N THR A 164 4.07 -12.38 5.86
CA THR A 164 5.33 -12.71 6.54
C THR A 164 5.79 -14.13 6.24
N GLN A 165 6.97 -14.50 6.73
CA GLN A 165 7.48 -15.87 6.67
C GLN A 165 6.82 -16.73 7.74
N HIS A 166 6.69 -18.02 7.47
CA HIS A 166 6.01 -18.97 8.39
C HIS A 166 6.67 -19.03 9.78
N ASN A 167 7.99 -18.94 9.85
CA ASN A 167 8.73 -18.96 11.11
C ASN A 167 8.45 -17.72 11.98
N GLU A 168 8.02 -16.59 11.40
CA GLU A 168 7.73 -15.36 12.12
C GLU A 168 6.24 -15.25 12.54
N LEU A 169 5.40 -16.17 12.08
CA LEU A 169 3.95 -16.12 12.30
C LEU A 169 3.59 -16.03 13.79
N GLN A 170 4.23 -16.84 14.63
CA GLN A 170 3.96 -16.88 16.07
C GLN A 170 4.30 -15.55 16.76
N TYR A 171 5.36 -14.89 16.32
CA TYR A 171 5.73 -13.57 16.83
C TYR A 171 4.62 -12.56 16.56
N TYR A 172 4.11 -12.48 15.32
CA TYR A 172 3.07 -11.50 14.98
C TYR A 172 1.72 -11.84 15.61
N LEU A 173 1.40 -13.11 15.80
CA LEU A 173 0.20 -13.55 16.51
C LEU A 173 0.24 -13.23 18.01
N SER A 174 1.42 -13.11 18.60
CA SER A 174 1.60 -12.78 20.01
C SER A 174 1.54 -11.28 20.32
N LEU A 175 1.52 -10.42 19.30
CA LEU A 175 1.45 -8.97 19.51
C LEU A 175 0.09 -8.60 20.11
N PRO A 176 0.07 -7.80 21.20
CA PRO A 176 -1.17 -7.37 21.82
C PRO A 176 -1.85 -6.32 20.93
N VAL A 177 -2.73 -6.76 20.07
CA VAL A 177 -3.58 -5.88 19.28
C VAL A 177 -5.03 -6.16 19.65
N SER A 178 -5.78 -5.15 19.93
CA SER A 178 -7.24 -5.26 20.10
C SER A 178 -7.86 -5.56 18.74
N TYR A 179 -7.91 -6.82 18.37
CA TYR A 179 -8.64 -7.29 17.20
C TYR A 179 -9.98 -7.86 17.60
N THR A 180 -10.98 -7.54 16.83
CA THR A 180 -12.29 -8.19 16.96
C THR A 180 -12.31 -9.54 16.23
N HIS A 181 -11.38 -9.77 15.29
CA HIS A 181 -11.31 -11.03 14.52
C HIS A 181 -9.94 -11.26 13.89
N LEU A 182 -9.40 -12.46 14.04
CA LEU A 182 -8.20 -12.95 13.36
C LEU A 182 -8.59 -14.10 12.44
N THR A 183 -8.48 -13.90 11.12
CA THR A 183 -8.57 -15.00 10.15
C THR A 183 -7.17 -15.39 9.71
N LEU A 184 -6.76 -16.63 10.02
CA LEU A 184 -5.54 -17.21 9.48
C LEU A 184 -5.84 -17.75 8.08
N PRO A 185 -5.10 -17.34 7.05
CA PRO A 185 -5.21 -18.02 5.76
C PRO A 185 -4.71 -19.45 5.91
N THR A 186 -5.53 -20.39 5.50
CA THR A 186 -5.13 -21.79 5.35
C THR A 186 -4.10 -21.85 4.21
N ILE A 187 -2.88 -22.25 4.54
CA ILE A 187 -1.86 -22.55 3.53
C ILE A 187 -2.25 -23.94 2.97
N LEU A 188 -2.63 -23.97 1.71
CA LEU A 188 -2.72 -25.18 0.91
C LEU A 188 -1.38 -25.41 0.21
#